data_1fb9040297787a123e91695276f4098c
#
_entry.id   1fb9040297787a123e91695276f4098c
#
_cell.length_a   1.000
_cell.length_b   1.000
_cell.length_c   1.000
_cell.angle_alpha   90.00
_cell.angle_beta   90.00
_cell.angle_gamma   90.00
#
_symmetry.space_group_name_H-M   'P 1'
#
loop_
_entity.id
_entity.type
_entity.pdbx_description
1 polymer ?
#
loop_
_entity_poly.entity_id
_entity_poly.type
_entity_poly.pdbx_seq_one_letter_code
_entity_poly.pdbx_strand_id
1 'polypeptide(L)'
;AYNNYISDNDSKMASYDYKEDTIPVNKITILSNATNCGMKDPVIWANLTELVVNARERAKIHTPYIICNDVMYRSLEEMAVSDADIILMTNSAPNNDNPVGAAELESSMPDILATGIDLWEFSGEKAYHGKSIVIDDNISIIGSFNMDIRSTYLDTELMLVIDSEEINAQMSSYMEKYEKQSVNILSDGTKENPYNVTEAEYTSKRKARKTLIQKLFSWARCFF
;
A
#
# COMPACT_ATOMS: atom_id res chain seq x y z
N ALA A 1 9.40 31.39 -13.53
CA ALA A 1 9.94 30.53 -12.45
C ALA A 1 10.37 29.16 -12.99
N TYR A 2 9.48 28.39 -13.63
CA TYR A 2 9.79 27.04 -14.15
C TYR A 2 10.90 27.03 -15.21
N ASN A 3 10.82 27.91 -16.23
CA ASN A 3 11.84 27.99 -17.28
C ASN A 3 13.23 28.40 -16.76
N ASN A 4 13.28 29.25 -15.74
CA ASN A 4 14.56 29.63 -15.10
C ASN A 4 15.13 28.45 -14.31
N TYR A 5 14.29 27.66 -13.62
CA TYR A 5 14.74 26.45 -12.91
C TYR A 5 15.36 25.44 -13.88
N ILE A 6 14.76 25.21 -15.05
CA ILE A 6 15.30 24.30 -16.07
C ILE A 6 16.65 24.81 -16.57
N SER A 7 16.77 26.10 -16.96
CA SER A 7 18.04 26.66 -17.48
C SER A 7 19.16 26.60 -16.45
N ASP A 8 18.86 26.83 -15.17
CA ASP A 8 19.87 26.82 -14.09
C ASP A 8 20.32 25.39 -13.70
N ASN A 9 19.55 24.33 -14.07
CA ASN A 9 19.85 22.95 -13.75
C ASN A 9 20.19 22.10 -14.98
N ASP A 10 20.08 22.63 -16.18
CA ASP A 10 20.27 21.89 -17.44
C ASP A 10 21.67 21.25 -17.54
N SER A 11 22.71 21.95 -17.08
CA SER A 11 24.08 21.44 -17.05
C SER A 11 24.26 20.26 -16.07
N LYS A 12 23.51 20.24 -14.96
CA LYS A 12 23.56 19.14 -13.98
C LYS A 12 22.82 17.91 -14.49
N MET A 13 21.70 18.09 -15.18
CA MET A 13 20.94 17.00 -15.79
C MET A 13 21.66 16.41 -17.02
N ALA A 14 22.32 17.27 -17.80
CA ALA A 14 23.05 16.83 -19.01
C ALA A 14 24.36 16.08 -18.69
N SER A 15 24.91 16.22 -17.48
CA SER A 15 26.17 15.57 -17.09
C SER A 15 26.01 14.24 -16.36
N TYR A 16 24.76 13.86 -16.02
CA TYR A 16 24.51 12.59 -15.35
C TYR A 16 24.41 11.43 -16.34
N ASP A 17 25.29 10.46 -16.25
CA ASP A 17 25.21 9.25 -17.07
C ASP A 17 24.26 8.24 -16.42
N TYR A 18 23.00 8.32 -16.81
CA TYR A 18 21.96 7.40 -16.32
C TYR A 18 22.23 5.93 -16.63
N LYS A 19 23.15 5.63 -17.56
CA LYS A 19 23.45 4.25 -17.92
C LYS A 19 24.26 3.52 -16.86
N GLU A 20 25.07 4.25 -16.09
CA GLU A 20 25.88 3.66 -15.02
C GLU A 20 25.03 3.14 -13.87
N ASP A 21 23.80 3.72 -13.67
CA ASP A 21 22.89 3.37 -12.58
C ASP A 21 21.66 2.56 -13.06
N THR A 22 21.72 2.00 -14.26
CA THR A 22 20.60 1.18 -14.76
C THR A 22 20.75 -0.28 -14.38
N ILE A 23 19.63 -0.89 -13.99
CA ILE A 23 19.51 -2.32 -13.74
C ILE A 23 18.75 -2.95 -14.92
N PRO A 24 19.28 -3.99 -15.57
CA PRO A 24 18.56 -4.69 -16.61
C PRO A 24 17.35 -5.42 -16.02
N VAL A 25 16.24 -5.38 -16.75
CA VAL A 25 15.00 -6.05 -16.37
C VAL A 25 14.48 -6.91 -17.52
N ASN A 26 13.76 -7.98 -17.22
CA ASN A 26 13.16 -8.84 -18.22
C ASN A 26 11.98 -8.14 -18.91
N LYS A 27 11.13 -7.50 -18.12
CA LYS A 27 9.93 -6.80 -18.58
C LYS A 27 9.49 -5.71 -17.62
N ILE A 28 8.94 -4.64 -18.19
CA ILE A 28 8.15 -3.64 -17.45
C ILE A 28 6.77 -3.55 -18.10
N THR A 29 5.74 -3.64 -17.26
CA THR A 29 4.34 -3.44 -17.67
C THR A 29 3.75 -2.29 -16.87
N ILE A 30 3.04 -1.39 -17.55
CA ILE A 30 2.33 -0.29 -16.92
C ILE A 30 0.87 -0.69 -16.75
N LEU A 31 0.37 -0.64 -15.52
CA LEU A 31 -1.05 -0.71 -15.22
C LEU A 31 -1.53 0.72 -14.94
N SER A 32 -2.64 1.11 -15.52
CA SER A 32 -3.23 2.44 -15.28
C SER A 32 -4.74 2.38 -15.29
N ASN A 33 -5.36 3.20 -14.45
CA ASN A 33 -6.78 3.49 -14.55
C ASN A 33 -7.04 4.46 -15.71
N ALA A 34 -8.26 4.46 -16.21
CA ALA A 34 -8.68 5.38 -17.26
C ALA A 34 -8.54 6.85 -16.82
N THR A 35 -8.24 7.76 -17.76
CA THR A 35 -8.04 9.19 -17.49
C THR A 35 -9.32 10.02 -17.54
N ASN A 36 -10.48 9.39 -17.80
CA ASN A 36 -11.78 10.07 -17.85
C ASN A 36 -12.22 10.55 -16.47
N CYS A 37 -13.10 11.54 -16.44
CA CYS A 37 -13.81 11.94 -15.23
C CYS A 37 -14.94 10.97 -14.89
N GLY A 38 -15.18 10.75 -13.59
CA GLY A 38 -16.23 9.89 -13.08
C GLY A 38 -15.74 8.50 -12.68
N MET A 39 -16.68 7.61 -12.45
CA MET A 39 -16.41 6.26 -12.01
C MET A 39 -15.68 5.45 -13.08
N LYS A 40 -14.70 4.67 -12.67
CA LYS A 40 -13.82 3.89 -13.54
C LYS A 40 -13.97 2.40 -13.27
N ASP A 41 -13.64 1.59 -14.27
CA ASP A 41 -13.44 0.16 -14.06
C ASP A 41 -12.20 -0.06 -13.18
N PRO A 42 -12.23 -1.00 -12.23
CA PRO A 42 -11.15 -1.23 -11.25
C PRO A 42 -9.99 -2.03 -11.87
N VAL A 43 -9.43 -1.54 -12.99
CA VAL A 43 -8.43 -2.28 -13.79
C VAL A 43 -7.18 -2.58 -12.98
N ILE A 44 -6.64 -1.59 -12.25
CA ILE A 44 -5.44 -1.81 -11.44
C ILE A 44 -5.75 -2.81 -10.33
N TRP A 45 -6.84 -2.61 -9.57
CA TRP A 45 -7.22 -3.51 -8.49
C TRP A 45 -7.34 -4.96 -8.96
N ALA A 46 -8.08 -5.20 -10.05
CA ALA A 46 -8.28 -6.55 -10.59
C ALA A 46 -6.96 -7.22 -11.00
N ASN A 47 -6.07 -6.49 -11.70
CA ASN A 47 -4.76 -7.03 -12.07
C ASN A 47 -3.86 -7.30 -10.85
N LEU A 48 -3.85 -6.41 -9.84
CA LEU A 48 -3.07 -6.62 -8.63
C LEU A 48 -3.58 -7.84 -7.86
N THR A 49 -4.90 -7.98 -7.72
CA THR A 49 -5.53 -9.16 -7.10
C THR A 49 -5.11 -10.44 -7.82
N GLU A 50 -5.24 -10.48 -9.15
CA GLU A 50 -4.87 -11.65 -9.95
C GLU A 50 -3.39 -12.01 -9.79
N LEU A 51 -2.50 -11.02 -9.82
CA LEU A 51 -1.06 -11.25 -9.63
C LEU A 51 -0.75 -11.82 -8.24
N VAL A 52 -1.37 -11.28 -7.18
CA VAL A 52 -1.14 -11.74 -5.80
C VAL A 52 -1.73 -13.13 -5.57
N VAL A 53 -2.96 -13.40 -6.02
CA VAL A 53 -3.60 -14.71 -5.87
C VAL A 53 -2.83 -15.82 -6.60
N ASN A 54 -2.13 -15.49 -7.68
CA ASN A 54 -1.28 -16.43 -8.44
C ASN A 54 0.18 -16.48 -7.94
N ALA A 55 0.51 -15.86 -6.81
CA ALA A 55 1.81 -16.02 -6.18
C ALA A 55 2.03 -17.50 -5.81
N ARG A 56 3.27 -17.99 -5.92
CA ARG A 56 3.61 -19.40 -5.68
C ARG A 56 4.14 -19.65 -4.29
N GLU A 57 4.87 -18.70 -3.75
CA GLU A 57 5.54 -18.83 -2.45
C GLU A 57 5.11 -17.71 -1.49
N ARG A 58 5.13 -16.45 -1.95
CA ARG A 58 4.83 -15.30 -1.10
C ARG A 58 4.41 -14.07 -1.87
N ALA A 59 3.64 -13.20 -1.22
CA ALA A 59 3.46 -11.83 -1.65
C ALA A 59 3.48 -10.89 -0.44
N LYS A 60 4.18 -9.76 -0.58
CA LYS A 60 4.21 -8.68 0.41
C LYS A 60 3.56 -7.46 -0.20
N ILE A 61 2.55 -6.94 0.47
CA ILE A 61 1.75 -5.80 0.02
C ILE A 61 1.88 -4.70 1.06
N HIS A 62 2.45 -3.58 0.69
CA HIS A 62 2.54 -2.40 1.55
C HIS A 62 1.72 -1.25 0.97
N THR A 63 0.80 -0.73 1.76
CA THR A 63 -0.08 0.38 1.40
C THR A 63 -0.27 1.32 2.59
N PRO A 64 -0.40 2.64 2.39
CA PRO A 64 -0.60 3.55 3.52
C PRO A 64 -2.01 3.48 4.10
N TYR A 65 -3.00 3.06 3.30
CA TYR A 65 -4.43 3.02 3.65
C TYR A 65 -5.06 1.73 3.17
N ILE A 66 -6.07 1.27 3.91
CA ILE A 66 -6.97 0.18 3.52
C ILE A 66 -8.39 0.69 3.75
N ILE A 67 -9.11 0.99 2.67
CA ILE A 67 -10.50 1.45 2.67
C ILE A 67 -11.25 0.67 1.60
N CYS A 68 -11.83 -0.45 1.98
CA CYS A 68 -12.41 -1.42 1.06
C CYS A 68 -13.94 -1.32 0.96
N ASN A 69 -14.46 -1.66 -0.20
CA ASN A 69 -15.87 -2.04 -0.38
C ASN A 69 -16.01 -3.58 -0.43
N ASP A 70 -17.24 -4.07 -0.55
CA ASP A 70 -17.53 -5.51 -0.54
C ASP A 70 -16.79 -6.29 -1.65
N VAL A 71 -16.52 -5.66 -2.80
CA VAL A 71 -15.75 -6.30 -3.88
C VAL A 71 -14.30 -6.46 -3.49
N MET A 72 -13.72 -5.41 -2.88
CA MET A 72 -12.34 -5.42 -2.45
C MET A 72 -12.12 -6.38 -1.26
N TYR A 73 -13.09 -6.49 -0.34
CA TYR A 73 -13.03 -7.51 0.72
C TYR A 73 -13.02 -8.92 0.17
N ARG A 74 -13.85 -9.24 -0.84
CA ARG A 74 -13.79 -10.55 -1.51
C ARG A 74 -12.44 -10.82 -2.14
N SER A 75 -11.79 -9.83 -2.72
CA SER A 75 -10.42 -10.00 -3.23
C SER A 75 -9.42 -10.30 -2.12
N LEU A 76 -9.56 -9.69 -0.93
CA LEU A 76 -8.74 -10.02 0.23
C LEU A 76 -8.99 -11.45 0.72
N GLU A 77 -10.25 -11.93 0.70
CA GLU A 77 -10.60 -13.33 0.99
C GLU A 77 -9.93 -14.29 -0.01
N GLU A 78 -9.94 -13.95 -1.31
CA GLU A 78 -9.26 -14.74 -2.35
C GLU A 78 -7.74 -14.78 -2.13
N MET A 79 -7.13 -13.67 -1.73
CA MET A 79 -5.71 -13.62 -1.36
C MET A 79 -5.43 -14.48 -0.12
N ALA A 80 -6.26 -14.37 0.92
CA ALA A 80 -6.06 -15.08 2.19
C ALA A 80 -6.13 -16.61 2.06
N VAL A 81 -6.85 -17.13 1.08
CA VAL A 81 -6.95 -18.60 0.82
C VAL A 81 -5.99 -19.08 -0.25
N SER A 82 -5.11 -18.23 -0.80
CA SER A 82 -4.06 -18.66 -1.73
C SER A 82 -3.02 -19.54 -1.03
N ASP A 83 -2.29 -20.32 -1.81
CA ASP A 83 -1.22 -21.19 -1.27
C ASP A 83 0.04 -20.41 -0.84
N ALA A 84 0.12 -19.12 -1.17
CA ALA A 84 1.27 -18.28 -0.88
C ALA A 84 1.17 -17.62 0.51
N ASP A 85 2.32 -17.33 1.13
CA ASP A 85 2.41 -16.52 2.34
C ASP A 85 2.17 -15.03 2.00
N ILE A 86 1.06 -14.47 2.49
CA ILE A 86 0.65 -13.09 2.18
C ILE A 86 0.88 -12.19 3.38
N ILE A 87 1.72 -11.17 3.21
CA ILE A 87 1.90 -10.07 4.17
C ILE A 87 1.17 -8.83 3.64
N LEU A 88 0.18 -8.37 4.36
CA LEU A 88 -0.48 -7.08 4.12
C LEU A 88 -0.08 -6.09 5.21
N MET A 89 0.66 -5.03 4.86
CA MET A 89 1.09 -4.01 5.81
C MET A 89 0.48 -2.65 5.51
N THR A 90 0.00 -1.99 6.57
CA THR A 90 -0.47 -0.61 6.54
C THR A 90 -0.01 0.16 7.78
N ASN A 91 -0.22 1.48 7.82
CA ASN A 91 0.02 2.23 9.05
C ASN A 91 -0.93 1.77 10.16
N SER A 92 -0.42 1.62 11.38
CA SER A 92 -1.31 1.57 12.55
C SER A 92 -2.14 2.86 12.63
N ALA A 93 -3.36 2.76 13.12
CA ALA A 93 -4.25 3.92 13.15
C ALA A 93 -3.67 5.13 13.90
N PRO A 94 -2.96 4.99 15.05
CA PRO A 94 -2.27 6.10 15.70
C PRO A 94 -1.11 6.69 14.89
N ASN A 95 -0.46 5.90 14.04
CA ASN A 95 0.68 6.32 13.23
C ASN A 95 0.26 6.95 11.89
N ASN A 96 -0.99 6.79 11.49
CA ASN A 96 -1.49 7.28 10.22
C ASN A 96 -1.53 8.81 10.19
N ASP A 97 -1.00 9.44 9.14
CA ASP A 97 -1.00 10.90 8.96
C ASP A 97 -2.36 11.42 8.45
N ASN A 98 -3.16 10.54 7.82
CA ASN A 98 -4.53 10.84 7.41
C ASN A 98 -5.53 10.44 8.51
N PRO A 99 -6.19 11.42 9.20
CA PRO A 99 -7.13 11.10 10.27
C PRO A 99 -8.38 10.35 9.81
N VAL A 100 -8.76 10.47 8.53
CA VAL A 100 -9.88 9.72 7.96
C VAL A 100 -9.45 8.27 7.73
N GLY A 101 -8.28 8.05 7.15
CA GLY A 101 -7.71 6.72 6.98
C GLY A 101 -7.50 6.00 8.32
N ALA A 102 -7.06 6.72 9.37
CA ALA A 102 -6.94 6.17 10.72
C ALA A 102 -8.29 5.74 11.30
N ALA A 103 -9.31 6.60 11.16
CA ALA A 103 -10.65 6.32 11.66
C ALA A 103 -11.30 5.15 10.91
N GLU A 104 -11.08 5.09 9.62
CA GLU A 104 -11.60 4.03 8.75
C GLU A 104 -10.95 2.69 9.05
N LEU A 105 -9.62 2.63 9.17
CA LEU A 105 -8.91 1.39 9.52
C LEU A 105 -9.46 0.79 10.82
N GLU A 106 -9.62 1.59 11.88
CA GLU A 106 -10.18 1.07 13.13
C GLU A 106 -11.63 0.59 12.99
N SER A 107 -12.43 1.27 12.19
CA SER A 107 -13.83 0.89 12.00
C SER A 107 -13.97 -0.38 11.16
N SER A 108 -13.07 -0.58 10.20
CA SER A 108 -13.09 -1.71 9.26
C SER A 108 -12.19 -2.87 9.68
N MET A 109 -11.44 -2.73 10.78
CA MET A 109 -10.55 -3.80 11.27
C MET A 109 -11.26 -5.16 11.40
N PRO A 110 -12.48 -5.26 12.00
CA PRO A 110 -13.18 -6.54 12.06
C PRO A 110 -13.50 -7.12 10.68
N ASP A 111 -13.84 -6.27 9.71
CA ASP A 111 -14.16 -6.71 8.34
C ASP A 111 -12.90 -7.17 7.60
N ILE A 112 -11.76 -6.47 7.79
CA ILE A 112 -10.47 -6.86 7.23
C ILE A 112 -10.04 -8.23 7.78
N LEU A 113 -10.06 -8.42 9.09
CA LEU A 113 -9.69 -9.69 9.72
C LEU A 113 -10.65 -10.82 9.37
N ALA A 114 -11.93 -10.52 9.17
CA ALA A 114 -12.93 -11.52 8.73
C ALA A 114 -12.64 -12.09 7.34
N THR A 115 -11.83 -11.41 6.51
CA THR A 115 -11.36 -11.97 5.22
C THR A 115 -10.38 -13.13 5.39
N GLY A 116 -9.83 -13.31 6.58
CA GLY A 116 -8.82 -14.33 6.87
C GLY A 116 -7.37 -13.86 6.64
N ILE A 117 -7.17 -12.61 6.19
CA ILE A 117 -5.83 -12.08 5.96
C ILE A 117 -5.21 -11.56 7.26
N ASP A 118 -3.94 -11.82 7.47
CA ASP A 118 -3.17 -11.25 8.57
C ASP A 118 -2.71 -9.83 8.21
N LEU A 119 -2.84 -8.91 9.18
CA LEU A 119 -2.54 -7.49 8.97
C LEU A 119 -1.33 -7.04 9.79
N TRP A 120 -0.33 -6.49 9.11
CA TRP A 120 0.84 -5.89 9.75
C TRP A 120 0.63 -4.38 9.94
N GLU A 121 0.52 -3.93 11.20
CA GLU A 121 0.35 -2.53 11.56
C GLU A 121 1.70 -1.85 11.83
N PHE A 122 2.12 -1.00 10.91
CA PHE A 122 3.36 -0.23 11.03
C PHE A 122 3.25 0.87 12.08
N SER A 123 4.24 0.93 12.98
CA SER A 123 4.31 1.84 14.12
C SER A 123 5.65 2.61 14.21
N GLY A 124 6.28 2.94 13.08
CA GLY A 124 7.52 3.71 13.04
C GLY A 124 7.35 5.19 13.39
N GLU A 125 8.45 5.96 13.33
CA GLU A 125 8.47 7.39 13.70
C GLU A 125 7.57 8.27 12.83
N LYS A 126 7.44 7.93 11.55
CA LYS A 126 6.62 8.68 10.56
C LYS A 126 5.70 7.71 9.84
N ALA A 127 4.55 8.20 9.39
CA ALA A 127 3.64 7.42 8.58
C ALA A 127 4.34 6.88 7.31
N TYR A 128 4.10 5.63 7.00
CA TYR A 128 4.51 5.02 5.74
C TYR A 128 3.59 5.51 4.62
N HIS A 129 4.15 5.82 3.45
CA HIS A 129 3.35 6.29 2.31
C HIS A 129 3.72 5.59 0.98
N GLY A 130 4.44 4.49 1.03
CA GLY A 130 4.73 3.66 -0.15
C GLY A 130 3.50 2.85 -0.60
N LYS A 131 3.45 2.55 -1.87
CA LYS A 131 2.51 1.63 -2.49
C LYS A 131 3.35 0.66 -3.31
N SER A 132 3.62 -0.48 -2.69
CA SER A 132 4.58 -1.43 -3.22
C SER A 132 4.15 -2.86 -2.94
N ILE A 133 4.38 -3.73 -3.92
CA ILE A 133 4.12 -5.16 -3.80
C ILE A 133 5.35 -5.90 -4.33
N VAL A 134 5.78 -6.94 -3.65
CA VAL A 134 6.72 -7.93 -4.19
C VAL A 134 6.05 -9.29 -4.19
N ILE A 135 6.25 -10.05 -5.26
CA ILE A 135 5.68 -11.38 -5.44
C ILE A 135 6.80 -12.33 -5.79
N ASP A 136 6.89 -13.41 -5.07
CA ASP A 136 7.93 -14.43 -5.20
C ASP A 136 9.33 -13.78 -5.22
N ASP A 137 10.21 -14.21 -6.12
CA ASP A 137 11.58 -13.72 -6.20
C ASP A 137 11.84 -12.77 -7.39
N ASN A 138 10.82 -12.50 -8.22
CA ASN A 138 11.06 -11.80 -9.48
C ASN A 138 10.10 -10.63 -9.79
N ILE A 139 8.90 -10.59 -9.22
CA ILE A 139 7.94 -9.52 -9.56
C ILE A 139 7.95 -8.44 -8.48
N SER A 140 8.13 -7.21 -8.93
CA SER A 140 8.04 -6.00 -8.11
C SER A 140 7.02 -5.04 -8.69
N ILE A 141 6.19 -4.44 -7.85
CA ILE A 141 5.15 -3.52 -8.28
C ILE A 141 5.24 -2.26 -7.43
N ILE A 142 5.30 -1.10 -8.07
CA ILE A 142 5.39 0.19 -7.39
C ILE A 142 4.63 1.26 -8.15
N GLY A 143 4.01 2.19 -7.44
CA GLY A 143 3.30 3.30 -8.09
C GLY A 143 2.52 4.19 -7.15
N SER A 144 1.39 4.70 -7.63
CA SER A 144 0.58 5.67 -6.91
C SER A 144 -0.68 5.09 -6.26
N PHE A 145 -1.08 3.87 -6.63
CA PHE A 145 -2.34 3.24 -6.23
C PHE A 145 -2.37 2.87 -4.74
N ASN A 146 -3.33 3.41 -3.99
CA ASN A 146 -3.64 2.96 -2.64
C ASN A 146 -4.70 1.85 -2.66
N MET A 147 -4.74 1.01 -1.63
CA MET A 147 -5.82 0.04 -1.44
C MET A 147 -7.06 0.74 -0.85
N ASP A 148 -7.63 1.66 -1.61
CA ASP A 148 -8.83 2.40 -1.23
C ASP A 148 -9.82 2.52 -2.39
N ILE A 149 -11.09 2.82 -2.04
CA ILE A 149 -12.20 2.96 -3.00
C ILE A 149 -11.91 4.08 -4.00
N ARG A 150 -11.26 5.15 -3.57
CA ARG A 150 -10.97 6.31 -4.40
C ARG A 150 -9.94 5.97 -5.46
N SER A 151 -8.81 5.37 -5.09
CA SER A 151 -7.79 4.90 -6.04
C SER A 151 -8.34 3.84 -7.00
N THR A 152 -9.26 3.00 -6.50
CA THR A 152 -9.85 1.92 -7.29
C THR A 152 -10.83 2.42 -8.35
N TYR A 153 -11.69 3.40 -8.02
CA TYR A 153 -12.83 3.77 -8.88
C TYR A 153 -12.86 5.22 -9.34
N LEU A 154 -12.07 6.12 -8.77
CA LEU A 154 -12.19 7.56 -9.03
C LEU A 154 -10.90 8.19 -9.55
N ASP A 155 -9.76 7.89 -8.94
CA ASP A 155 -8.49 8.53 -9.28
C ASP A 155 -7.83 7.88 -10.50
N THR A 156 -7.03 8.68 -11.21
CA THR A 156 -6.14 8.15 -12.24
C THR A 156 -4.84 7.74 -11.57
N GLU A 157 -4.63 6.45 -11.51
CA GLU A 157 -3.48 5.83 -10.87
C GLU A 157 -2.59 5.12 -11.87
N LEU A 158 -1.35 4.89 -11.47
CA LEU A 158 -0.34 4.21 -12.26
C LEU A 158 0.45 3.25 -11.37
N MET A 159 0.64 2.00 -11.84
CA MET A 159 1.54 1.03 -11.24
C MET A 159 2.49 0.47 -12.30
N LEU A 160 3.77 0.34 -11.95
CA LEU A 160 4.77 -0.37 -12.74
C LEU A 160 4.91 -1.78 -12.19
N VAL A 161 4.70 -2.78 -13.03
CA VAL A 161 5.00 -4.19 -12.76
C VAL A 161 6.33 -4.51 -13.42
N ILE A 162 7.32 -4.89 -12.63
CA ILE A 162 8.70 -5.09 -13.06
C ILE A 162 9.08 -6.54 -12.82
N ASP A 163 9.47 -7.24 -13.87
CA ASP A 163 10.02 -8.60 -13.80
C ASP A 163 11.56 -8.51 -13.77
N SER A 164 12.13 -8.68 -12.57
CA SER A 164 13.56 -8.65 -12.29
C SER A 164 13.86 -9.18 -10.90
N GLU A 165 14.66 -10.23 -10.80
CA GLU A 165 15.11 -10.77 -9.50
C GLU A 165 15.93 -9.74 -8.70
N GLU A 166 16.80 -8.98 -9.36
CA GLU A 166 17.64 -7.99 -8.70
C GLU A 166 16.81 -6.85 -8.08
N ILE A 167 15.85 -6.31 -8.83
CA ILE A 167 14.95 -5.25 -8.33
C ILE A 167 14.05 -5.81 -7.23
N ASN A 168 13.56 -7.03 -7.38
CA ASN A 168 12.75 -7.69 -6.37
C ASN A 168 13.52 -7.86 -5.05
N ALA A 169 14.76 -8.34 -5.09
CA ALA A 169 15.59 -8.49 -3.90
C ALA A 169 15.86 -7.15 -3.20
N GLN A 170 16.16 -6.07 -3.97
CA GLN A 170 16.36 -4.74 -3.42
C GLN A 170 15.09 -4.20 -2.76
N MET A 171 13.94 -4.33 -3.43
CA MET A 171 12.66 -3.84 -2.95
C MET A 171 12.18 -4.63 -1.74
N SER A 172 12.31 -5.96 -1.76
CA SER A 172 12.00 -6.84 -0.63
C SER A 172 12.81 -6.48 0.61
N SER A 173 14.14 -6.29 0.45
CA SER A 173 15.02 -5.84 1.53
C SER A 173 14.64 -4.46 2.08
N TYR A 174 14.16 -3.56 1.24
CA TYR A 174 13.67 -2.25 1.66
C TYR A 174 12.36 -2.38 2.45
N MET A 175 11.42 -3.19 1.99
CA MET A 175 10.12 -3.42 2.63
C MET A 175 10.27 -4.07 4.01
N GLU A 176 11.17 -5.02 4.17
CA GLU A 176 11.46 -5.66 5.47
C GLU A 176 11.84 -4.68 6.60
N LYS A 177 12.42 -3.52 6.27
CA LYS A 177 12.74 -2.49 7.28
C LYS A 177 11.49 -1.92 7.95
N TYR A 178 10.37 -1.90 7.24
CA TYR A 178 9.08 -1.46 7.75
C TYR A 178 8.35 -2.59 8.45
N GLU A 179 8.42 -3.81 7.91
CA GLU A 179 7.85 -5.00 8.56
C GLU A 179 8.45 -5.20 9.96
N LYS A 180 9.77 -5.00 10.11
CA LYS A 180 10.48 -5.04 11.42
C LYS A 180 10.06 -3.93 12.40
N GLN A 181 9.28 -2.96 11.97
CA GLN A 181 8.68 -1.91 12.79
C GLN A 181 7.15 -2.04 12.84
N SER A 182 6.64 -3.22 12.57
CA SER A 182 5.20 -3.51 12.53
C SER A 182 4.85 -4.61 13.53
N VAL A 183 3.60 -4.58 13.97
CA VAL A 183 2.98 -5.63 14.80
C VAL A 183 2.03 -6.41 13.89
N ASN A 184 2.13 -7.73 13.90
CA ASN A 184 1.22 -8.59 13.16
C ASN A 184 -0.08 -8.81 13.95
N ILE A 185 -1.21 -8.61 13.30
CA ILE A 185 -2.54 -8.92 13.83
C ILE A 185 -3.08 -10.06 12.97
N LEU A 186 -3.15 -11.23 13.56
CA LEU A 186 -3.68 -12.43 12.92
C LEU A 186 -5.18 -12.27 12.65
N SER A 187 -5.70 -13.03 11.71
CA SER A 187 -7.12 -13.01 11.33
C SER A 187 -8.08 -13.31 12.49
N ASP A 188 -7.63 -13.98 13.54
CA ASP A 188 -8.40 -14.20 14.78
C ASP A 188 -8.33 -13.02 15.78
N GLY A 189 -7.60 -11.95 15.44
CA GLY A 189 -7.36 -10.78 16.28
C GLY A 189 -6.20 -10.92 17.26
N THR A 190 -5.49 -12.04 17.27
CA THR A 190 -4.29 -12.22 18.10
C THR A 190 -3.16 -11.34 17.58
N LYS A 191 -2.45 -10.68 18.51
CA LYS A 191 -1.27 -9.86 18.16
C LYS A 191 0.01 -10.65 18.34
N GLU A 192 0.84 -10.62 17.32
CA GLU A 192 2.21 -11.11 17.34
C GLU A 192 3.19 -9.95 17.15
N ASN A 193 4.14 -9.83 18.05
CA ASN A 193 5.16 -8.77 18.00
C ASN A 193 6.58 -9.36 18.04
N PRO A 194 7.00 -10.03 16.95
CA PRO A 194 8.28 -10.75 16.91
C PRO A 194 9.49 -9.82 17.03
N TYR A 195 9.31 -8.54 16.72
CA TYR A 195 10.41 -7.55 16.73
C TYR A 195 10.40 -6.64 17.96
N ASN A 196 9.51 -6.87 18.95
CA ASN A 196 9.35 -6.05 20.15
C ASN A 196 9.10 -4.55 19.80
N VAL A 197 8.29 -4.29 18.82
CA VAL A 197 7.93 -2.95 18.38
C VAL A 197 7.13 -2.25 19.46
N THR A 198 7.48 -1.00 19.78
CA THR A 198 6.63 -0.15 20.62
C THR A 198 5.48 0.38 19.76
N GLU A 199 4.26 -0.06 20.08
CA GLU A 199 3.07 0.38 19.35
C GLU A 199 2.88 1.90 19.47
N ALA A 200 2.52 2.54 18.37
CA ALA A 200 2.21 3.96 18.35
C ALA A 200 0.93 4.25 19.17
N GLU A 201 0.94 5.34 19.91
CA GLU A 201 -0.20 5.77 20.71
C GLU A 201 -0.81 7.07 20.20
N TYR A 202 -2.12 7.21 20.38
CA TYR A 202 -2.79 8.48 20.07
C TYR A 202 -2.42 9.56 21.08
N THR A 203 -1.97 10.71 20.57
CA THR A 203 -2.02 11.92 21.39
C THR A 203 -3.48 12.31 21.67
N SER A 204 -3.74 12.96 22.82
CA SER A 204 -5.10 13.37 23.21
C SER A 204 -5.79 14.20 22.11
N LYS A 205 -5.05 15.06 21.41
CA LYS A 205 -5.56 15.88 20.30
C LYS A 205 -5.95 15.04 19.08
N ARG A 206 -5.13 14.06 18.71
CA ARG A 206 -5.43 13.14 17.58
C ARG A 206 -6.63 12.26 17.91
N LYS A 207 -6.73 11.76 19.13
CA LYS A 207 -7.86 10.94 19.59
C LYS A 207 -9.19 11.70 19.51
N ALA A 208 -9.24 12.95 19.98
CA ALA A 208 -10.44 13.80 19.90
C ALA A 208 -10.83 14.07 18.44
N ARG A 209 -9.86 14.42 17.58
CA ARG A 209 -10.10 14.66 16.15
C ARG A 209 -10.64 13.42 15.44
N LYS A 210 -10.06 12.24 15.69
CA LYS A 210 -10.53 10.97 15.13
C LYS A 210 -11.98 10.68 15.51
N THR A 211 -12.33 10.78 16.81
CA THR A 211 -13.69 10.53 17.28
C THR A 211 -14.72 11.47 16.62
N LEU A 212 -14.33 12.73 16.37
CA LEU A 212 -15.19 13.68 15.65
C LEU A 212 -15.39 13.24 14.19
N ILE A 213 -14.31 12.82 13.53
CA ILE A 213 -14.35 12.34 12.14
C ILE A 213 -15.23 11.10 12.04
N GLN A 214 -15.05 10.10 12.90
CA GLN A 214 -15.89 8.89 12.90
C GLN A 214 -17.38 9.20 12.99
N LYS A 215 -17.76 10.18 13.81
CA LYS A 215 -19.16 10.58 13.97
C LYS A 215 -19.74 11.36 12.78
N LEU A 216 -18.92 12.17 12.11
CA LEU A 216 -19.38 13.09 11.07
C LEU A 216 -19.28 12.49 9.66
N PHE A 217 -18.35 11.58 9.42
CA PHE A 217 -17.99 11.13 8.08
C PHE A 217 -18.26 9.64 7.81
N SER A 218 -18.92 8.92 8.71
CA SER A 218 -19.30 7.52 8.48
C SER A 218 -20.15 7.30 7.21
N TRP A 219 -20.86 8.33 6.75
CA TRP A 219 -21.66 8.32 5.53
C TRP A 219 -20.86 8.66 4.26
N ALA A 220 -19.65 9.20 4.40
CA ALA A 220 -18.85 9.70 3.28
C ALA A 220 -17.71 8.72 2.86
N ARG A 221 -17.77 7.46 3.30
CA ARG A 221 -16.74 6.42 2.99
C ARG A 221 -16.41 6.30 1.50
N CYS A 222 -17.38 6.51 0.62
CA CYS A 222 -17.20 6.38 -0.83
C CYS A 222 -16.36 7.51 -1.47
N PHE A 223 -15.98 8.53 -0.70
CA PHE A 223 -15.15 9.65 -1.18
C PHE A 223 -13.68 9.56 -0.72
N PHE A 224 -13.33 8.51 0.00
CA PHE A 224 -11.99 8.29 0.57
C PHE A 224 -11.40 6.96 0.16
#